data_3f1e3d65530ab2b5725cb1f71f599dc8
#
_entry.id   3f1e3d65530ab2b5725cb1f71f599dc8
#
_cell.length_a   1.000
_cell.length_b   1.000
_cell.length_c   1.000
_cell.angle_alpha   90.00
_cell.angle_beta   90.00
_cell.angle_gamma   90.00
#
_symmetry.space_group_name_H-M   'P 1'
#
loop_
_entity.id
_entity.type
_entity.pdbx_description
1 polymer ?
#
loop_
_entity_poly.entity_id
_entity_poly.type
_entity_poly.pdbx_seq_one_letter_code
_entity_poly.pdbx_strand_id
1 'polypeptide(L)'
;NSVPLMYMNYHTEDRESYEKLSPLEKEEALSYNAIIDNKDTSKREYKSNIKELEFETSIPKVNGKAPAKLTKDKIEVSNAENSIQFKLKNPEETKNAELYFYIDGLDFTPYTFKQRKDIAFAKDEYKTKNMRYNYYRNNLTKRIKEDYTLTAKTSNRVVSASQVDKSELSGYFKRDNMLLNGGFSEKARKQVSINLSGLGTYDYDNIKIYAVPFDDSYTKRMQELKKQAATDLKFDTNKVSAKVSAKQDGVLVTTIPYTKGWKVKVDGKEVSTEKVNTGFIGFSLDKGLHTIEMNYETPMLKAGMVASGLGVILFAGIIVVYHLRKRKNKTQ
;
A
#
# COMPACT_ATOMS: atom_id res chain seq x y z
N ASN A 1 20.55 4.66 -1.41
CA ASN A 1 20.59 3.51 -0.50
C ASN A 1 19.34 2.64 -0.74
N SER A 2 19.47 1.65 -1.67
CA SER A 2 18.39 0.72 -2.00
C SER A 2 18.70 -0.67 -1.45
N VAL A 3 17.65 -1.43 -1.15
CA VAL A 3 17.75 -2.86 -0.82
C VAL A 3 18.33 -3.61 -2.02
N PRO A 4 19.27 -4.56 -1.82
CA PRO A 4 19.78 -5.40 -2.89
C PRO A 4 18.68 -6.26 -3.52
N LEU A 5 18.81 -6.59 -4.81
CA LEU A 5 17.86 -7.46 -5.50
C LEU A 5 17.77 -8.86 -4.89
N MET A 6 18.90 -9.40 -4.47
CA MET A 6 19.04 -10.69 -3.76
C MET A 6 20.06 -10.52 -2.64
N TYR A 7 19.71 -11.01 -1.46
CA TYR A 7 20.61 -10.96 -0.30
C TYR A 7 20.27 -12.06 0.70
N MET A 8 21.28 -12.51 1.43
CA MET A 8 21.05 -13.39 2.57
C MET A 8 20.48 -12.62 3.74
N ASN A 9 19.46 -13.16 4.37
CA ASN A 9 19.04 -12.74 5.71
C ASN A 9 19.15 -13.94 6.67
N TYR A 10 19.87 -13.74 7.74
CA TYR A 10 20.14 -14.77 8.74
C TYR A 10 19.16 -14.71 9.92
N HIS A 11 18.24 -13.74 9.86
CA HIS A 11 17.22 -13.55 10.87
C HIS A 11 15.85 -13.59 10.22
N THR A 12 14.93 -14.28 10.84
CA THR A 12 13.58 -14.48 10.34
C THR A 12 12.55 -14.07 11.38
N GLU A 13 11.44 -13.53 10.95
CA GLU A 13 10.29 -13.18 11.79
C GLU A 13 9.04 -13.81 11.22
N ASP A 14 8.19 -14.31 12.10
CA ASP A 14 6.90 -14.88 11.76
C ASP A 14 5.94 -13.81 11.22
N ARG A 15 5.23 -14.15 10.14
CA ARG A 15 4.27 -13.26 9.49
C ARG A 15 3.14 -12.81 10.43
N GLU A 16 2.64 -13.68 11.30
CA GLU A 16 1.54 -13.33 12.21
C GLU A 16 1.95 -12.21 13.18
N SER A 17 3.19 -12.28 13.70
CA SER A 17 3.76 -11.24 14.55
C SER A 17 4.00 -9.95 13.79
N TYR A 18 4.54 -10.05 12.56
CA TYR A 18 4.77 -8.91 11.68
C TYR A 18 3.47 -8.17 11.32
N GLU A 19 2.37 -8.88 11.06
CA GLU A 19 1.09 -8.23 10.69
C GLU A 19 0.50 -7.37 11.82
N LYS A 20 0.88 -7.62 13.07
CA LYS A 20 0.45 -6.82 14.24
C LYS A 20 1.20 -5.50 14.39
N LEU A 21 2.31 -5.31 13.67
CA LEU A 21 3.10 -4.09 13.72
C LEU A 21 2.39 -2.93 13.02
N SER A 22 2.67 -1.70 13.47
CA SER A 22 2.25 -0.49 12.77
C SER A 22 2.94 -0.41 11.37
N PRO A 23 2.41 0.37 10.43
CA PRO A 23 3.00 0.48 9.09
C PRO A 23 4.50 0.87 9.08
N LEU A 24 4.92 1.74 9.99
CA LEU A 24 6.32 2.16 10.09
C LEU A 24 7.21 1.10 10.73
N GLU A 25 6.71 0.40 11.76
CA GLU A 25 7.41 -0.73 12.36
C GLU A 25 7.54 -1.90 11.37
N LYS A 26 6.55 -2.12 10.50
CA LYS A 26 6.62 -3.10 9.41
C LYS A 26 7.79 -2.80 8.45
N GLU A 27 7.95 -1.54 8.05
CA GLU A 27 9.07 -1.12 7.20
C GLU A 27 10.41 -1.32 7.90
N GLU A 28 10.49 -0.97 9.17
CA GLU A 28 11.69 -1.18 9.98
C GLU A 28 12.02 -2.68 10.12
N ALA A 29 11.05 -3.52 10.47
CA ALA A 29 11.21 -4.97 10.64
C ALA A 29 11.78 -5.65 9.39
N LEU A 30 11.29 -5.28 8.19
CA LEU A 30 11.78 -5.78 6.90
C LEU A 30 13.28 -5.49 6.67
N SER A 31 13.82 -4.47 7.30
CA SER A 31 15.23 -4.16 7.22
C SER A 31 16.11 -5.08 8.08
N TYR A 32 15.54 -5.70 9.12
CA TYR A 32 16.25 -6.55 10.08
C TYR A 32 16.00 -8.04 9.85
N ASN A 33 14.77 -8.43 9.52
CA ASN A 33 14.34 -9.80 9.45
C ASN A 33 13.74 -10.14 8.07
N ALA A 34 13.90 -11.38 7.61
CA ALA A 34 13.08 -11.92 6.54
C ALA A 34 11.75 -12.39 7.14
N ILE A 35 10.64 -11.92 6.61
CA ILE A 35 9.31 -12.31 7.08
C ILE A 35 8.90 -13.59 6.36
N ILE A 36 8.64 -14.65 7.12
CA ILE A 36 8.32 -15.99 6.62
C ILE A 36 7.03 -16.52 7.25
N ASP A 37 6.43 -17.54 6.62
CA ASP A 37 5.23 -18.24 7.14
C ASP A 37 5.64 -19.42 8.03
N ASN A 38 6.62 -19.29 8.90
CA ASN A 38 7.10 -20.34 9.81
C ASN A 38 7.20 -19.79 11.23
N LYS A 39 6.83 -20.59 12.22
CA LYS A 39 6.91 -20.24 13.65
C LYS A 39 8.30 -20.42 14.24
N ASP A 40 9.12 -21.29 13.64
CA ASP A 40 10.52 -21.45 14.05
C ASP A 40 11.37 -20.34 13.44
N THR A 41 11.43 -19.22 14.14
CA THR A 41 12.10 -18.01 13.68
C THR A 41 13.30 -17.67 14.54
N SER A 42 14.29 -17.04 13.94
CA SER A 42 15.48 -16.50 14.61
C SER A 42 15.47 -14.98 14.54
N LYS A 43 14.46 -14.37 15.18
CA LYS A 43 14.27 -12.93 15.14
C LYS A 43 15.47 -12.18 15.67
N ARG A 44 15.94 -11.19 14.91
CA ARG A 44 16.91 -10.22 15.40
C ARG A 44 16.20 -9.19 16.27
N GLU A 45 16.62 -9.10 17.53
CA GLU A 45 16.21 -8.01 18.40
C GLU A 45 16.85 -6.70 17.94
N TYR A 46 16.04 -5.65 17.84
CA TYR A 46 16.49 -4.29 17.53
C TYR A 46 15.67 -3.29 18.35
N LYS A 47 16.26 -2.14 18.60
CA LYS A 47 15.55 -1.04 19.26
C LYS A 47 15.03 -0.09 18.19
N SER A 48 13.71 -0.02 18.07
CA SER A 48 13.07 0.99 17.23
C SER A 48 13.32 2.38 17.80
N ASN A 49 13.59 3.34 16.90
CA ASN A 49 13.65 4.76 17.22
C ASN A 49 12.40 5.53 16.76
N ILE A 50 11.41 4.84 16.22
CA ILE A 50 10.10 5.39 15.91
C ILE A 50 9.41 5.81 17.21
N LYS A 51 8.94 7.05 17.27
CA LYS A 51 8.25 7.59 18.43
C LYS A 51 6.80 7.88 18.11
N GLU A 52 5.88 7.29 18.85
CA GLU A 52 4.48 7.69 18.84
C GLU A 52 4.33 8.95 19.69
N LEU A 53 3.74 10.01 19.11
CA LEU A 53 3.64 11.33 19.75
C LEU A 53 2.26 11.53 20.37
N GLU A 54 2.24 11.98 21.61
CA GLU A 54 1.02 12.43 22.26
C GLU A 54 0.60 13.82 21.76
N PHE A 55 -0.71 14.04 21.66
CA PHE A 55 -1.27 15.29 21.17
C PHE A 55 -2.60 15.65 21.86
N GLU A 56 -2.93 16.93 21.78
CA GLU A 56 -4.25 17.48 22.10
C GLU A 56 -4.95 17.92 20.81
N THR A 57 -6.25 17.76 20.74
CA THR A 57 -7.03 18.11 19.55
C THR A 57 -7.79 19.42 19.72
N SER A 58 -7.85 20.21 18.65
CA SER A 58 -8.69 21.40 18.58
C SER A 58 -9.26 21.59 17.17
N ILE A 59 -10.44 22.20 17.09
CA ILE A 59 -11.10 22.48 15.81
C ILE A 59 -11.46 23.98 15.78
N PRO A 60 -10.70 24.79 15.03
CA PRO A 60 -11.01 26.20 14.87
C PRO A 60 -12.41 26.42 14.28
N LYS A 61 -13.12 27.40 14.81
CA LYS A 61 -14.44 27.79 14.29
C LYS A 61 -14.29 28.51 12.94
N VAL A 62 -15.19 28.20 12.02
CA VAL A 62 -15.36 28.91 10.75
C VAL A 62 -16.68 29.67 10.82
N ASN A 63 -16.67 30.99 10.66
CA ASN A 63 -17.84 31.86 10.81
C ASN A 63 -18.61 31.62 12.12
N GLY A 64 -17.87 31.47 13.22
CA GLY A 64 -18.44 31.27 14.57
C GLY A 64 -18.99 29.86 14.86
N LYS A 65 -19.00 28.95 13.89
CA LYS A 65 -19.49 27.56 14.03
C LYS A 65 -18.34 26.57 13.92
N ALA A 66 -18.44 25.43 14.62
CA ALA A 66 -17.49 24.33 14.45
C ALA A 66 -17.72 23.66 13.09
N PRO A 67 -16.71 23.59 12.21
CA PRO A 67 -16.83 23.00 10.88
C PRO A 67 -16.82 21.47 10.91
N ALA A 68 -16.35 20.90 11.99
CA ALA A 68 -16.31 19.47 12.23
C ALA A 68 -16.46 19.21 13.75
N LYS A 69 -16.73 17.96 14.11
CA LYS A 69 -16.74 17.45 15.48
C LYS A 69 -15.94 16.17 15.52
N LEU A 70 -15.02 16.05 16.47
CA LEU A 70 -14.20 14.87 16.71
C LEU A 70 -14.65 14.20 18.00
N THR A 71 -14.89 12.91 17.95
CA THR A 71 -15.12 12.02 19.09
C THR A 71 -14.03 10.95 19.12
N LYS A 72 -14.13 9.98 20.01
CA LYS A 72 -13.14 8.90 20.16
C LYS A 72 -13.00 8.03 18.89
N ASP A 73 -14.07 7.88 18.14
CA ASP A 73 -14.22 6.93 17.02
C ASP A 73 -14.84 7.54 15.76
N LYS A 74 -15.15 8.87 15.78
CA LYS A 74 -15.85 9.53 14.67
C LYS A 74 -15.39 10.95 14.45
N ILE A 75 -15.38 11.34 13.16
CA ILE A 75 -15.25 12.72 12.72
C ILE A 75 -16.50 13.07 11.91
N GLU A 76 -17.31 14.01 12.40
CA GLU A 76 -18.46 14.55 11.67
C GLU A 76 -18.06 15.85 10.99
N VAL A 77 -18.11 15.91 9.66
CA VAL A 77 -17.69 17.09 8.88
C VAL A 77 -18.92 17.78 8.29
N SER A 78 -19.20 18.99 8.76
CA SER A 78 -20.33 19.83 8.30
C SER A 78 -19.91 20.98 7.40
N ASN A 79 -18.62 21.26 7.27
CA ASN A 79 -18.06 22.27 6.37
C ASN A 79 -16.77 21.75 5.73
N ALA A 80 -16.66 21.88 4.41
CA ALA A 80 -15.43 21.50 3.68
C ALA A 80 -14.22 22.34 4.09
N GLU A 81 -14.42 23.58 4.54
CA GLU A 81 -13.39 24.41 5.15
C GLU A 81 -13.18 24.04 6.61
N ASN A 82 -12.76 22.79 6.87
CA ASN A 82 -12.45 22.32 8.21
C ASN A 82 -10.94 22.22 8.40
N SER A 83 -10.52 22.29 9.66
CA SER A 83 -9.13 22.06 10.06
C SER A 83 -9.16 21.45 11.46
N ILE A 84 -8.85 20.17 11.54
CA ILE A 84 -8.69 19.48 12.82
C ILE A 84 -7.20 19.57 13.15
N GLN A 85 -6.88 20.20 14.28
CA GLN A 85 -5.51 20.45 14.71
C GLN A 85 -5.12 19.48 15.82
N PHE A 86 -3.98 18.85 15.66
CA PHE A 86 -3.33 17.97 16.65
C PHE A 86 -2.08 18.69 17.16
N LYS A 87 -2.19 19.30 18.35
CA LYS A 87 -1.09 19.99 19.00
C LYS A 87 -0.25 18.97 19.76
N LEU A 88 1.01 18.83 19.39
CA LEU A 88 1.94 17.87 19.97
C LEU A 88 2.37 18.32 21.39
N LYS A 89 2.35 17.35 22.35
CA LYS A 89 2.77 17.64 23.72
C LYS A 89 4.30 17.80 23.83
N ASN A 90 5.05 17.00 23.05
CA ASN A 90 6.52 17.00 23.04
C ASN A 90 7.07 17.39 21.66
N PRO A 91 6.99 18.66 21.24
CA PRO A 91 7.42 19.10 19.90
C PRO A 91 8.90 18.82 19.59
N GLU A 92 9.77 18.81 20.58
CA GLU A 92 11.21 18.56 20.43
C GLU A 92 11.52 17.18 19.85
N GLU A 93 10.65 16.19 20.07
CA GLU A 93 10.79 14.85 19.49
C GLU A 93 10.65 14.82 17.96
N THR A 94 10.10 15.90 17.37
CA THR A 94 9.97 16.05 15.92
C THR A 94 11.18 16.73 15.25
N LYS A 95 12.17 17.13 16.03
CA LYS A 95 13.38 17.78 15.52
C LYS A 95 14.30 16.75 14.86
N ASN A 96 14.85 17.09 13.70
CA ASN A 96 15.66 16.19 12.88
C ASN A 96 14.94 14.85 12.59
N ALA A 97 13.62 14.90 12.36
CA ALA A 97 12.80 13.72 12.14
C ALA A 97 11.81 13.92 10.98
N GLU A 98 11.41 12.83 10.35
CA GLU A 98 10.22 12.79 9.53
C GLU A 98 8.99 12.65 10.42
N LEU A 99 7.92 13.34 10.06
CA LEU A 99 6.64 13.29 10.78
C LEU A 99 5.61 12.56 9.94
N TYR A 100 4.94 11.59 10.53
CA TYR A 100 3.89 10.82 9.89
C TYR A 100 2.57 11.00 10.61
N PHE A 101 1.51 11.22 9.86
CA PHE A 101 0.12 11.15 10.32
C PHE A 101 -0.48 9.82 9.84
N TYR A 102 -1.01 9.04 10.76
CA TYR A 102 -1.66 7.76 10.48
C TYR A 102 -3.08 7.76 11.00
N ILE A 103 -4.00 7.30 10.17
CA ILE A 103 -5.39 7.03 10.54
C ILE A 103 -5.73 5.61 10.09
N ASP A 104 -6.32 4.84 11.02
CA ASP A 104 -6.64 3.43 10.86
C ASP A 104 -8.15 3.21 10.92
N GLY A 105 -8.65 2.24 10.17
CA GLY A 105 -10.07 1.89 10.13
C GLY A 105 -10.98 2.94 9.52
N LEU A 106 -10.44 3.84 8.68
CA LEU A 106 -11.20 4.97 8.14
C LEU A 106 -12.30 4.51 7.19
N ASP A 107 -13.56 4.81 7.54
CA ASP A 107 -14.74 4.54 6.72
C ASP A 107 -15.61 5.79 6.61
N PHE A 108 -16.00 6.15 5.40
CA PHE A 108 -16.73 7.39 5.13
C PHE A 108 -18.16 7.15 4.71
N THR A 109 -19.09 7.73 5.46
CA THR A 109 -20.50 7.79 5.13
C THR A 109 -20.91 9.23 4.80
N PRO A 110 -21.19 9.54 3.52
CA PRO A 110 -21.59 10.89 3.13
C PRO A 110 -22.97 11.27 3.68
N TYR A 111 -23.15 12.54 4.03
CA TYR A 111 -24.46 13.05 4.41
C TYR A 111 -25.46 12.92 3.27
N THR A 112 -26.68 12.52 3.63
CA THR A 112 -27.85 12.47 2.74
C THR A 112 -28.17 13.86 2.19
N PHE A 113 -28.94 13.91 1.10
CA PHE A 113 -29.44 15.19 0.55
C PHE A 113 -30.15 16.05 1.62
N LYS A 114 -30.97 15.44 2.49
CA LYS A 114 -31.65 16.15 3.58
C LYS A 114 -30.66 16.82 4.53
N GLN A 115 -29.68 16.09 5.02
CA GLN A 115 -28.65 16.61 5.93
C GLN A 115 -27.82 17.72 5.28
N ARG A 116 -27.36 17.53 4.02
CA ARG A 116 -26.61 18.55 3.26
C ARG A 116 -27.45 19.82 3.04
N LYS A 117 -28.74 19.68 2.73
CA LYS A 117 -29.69 20.78 2.61
C LYS A 117 -29.82 21.54 3.93
N ASP A 118 -30.00 20.83 5.05
CA ASP A 118 -30.21 21.45 6.36
C ASP A 118 -28.93 22.24 6.78
N ILE A 119 -27.75 21.71 6.52
CA ILE A 119 -26.47 22.41 6.70
C ILE A 119 -26.38 23.65 5.84
N ALA A 120 -26.72 23.54 4.54
CA ALA A 120 -26.67 24.67 3.61
C ALA A 120 -27.66 25.78 4.01
N PHE A 121 -28.89 25.42 4.34
CA PHE A 121 -29.95 26.38 4.68
C PHE A 121 -29.76 27.05 6.06
N ALA A 122 -28.90 26.49 6.89
CA ALA A 122 -28.46 27.15 8.12
C ALA A 122 -27.43 28.25 7.91
N LYS A 123 -26.93 28.42 6.66
CA LYS A 123 -25.98 29.48 6.27
C LYS A 123 -26.75 30.71 5.76
N ASP A 124 -26.17 31.89 5.96
CA ASP A 124 -26.74 33.15 5.49
C ASP A 124 -26.93 33.26 3.98
N GLU A 125 -26.12 32.51 3.22
CA GLU A 125 -26.19 32.44 1.75
C GLU A 125 -27.56 31.96 1.20
N TYR A 126 -28.36 31.21 2.00
CA TYR A 126 -29.62 30.61 1.56
C TYR A 126 -30.86 31.24 2.21
N LYS A 127 -30.83 32.54 2.50
CA LYS A 127 -31.94 33.28 3.13
C LYS A 127 -33.14 33.48 2.19
N THR A 128 -32.90 33.61 0.88
CA THR A 128 -34.00 33.92 -0.07
C THR A 128 -34.59 32.64 -0.66
N LYS A 129 -35.89 32.74 -1.08
CA LYS A 129 -36.60 31.65 -1.76
C LYS A 129 -35.89 31.24 -3.05
N ASN A 130 -35.38 32.19 -3.81
CA ASN A 130 -34.67 31.91 -5.08
C ASN A 130 -33.37 31.14 -4.88
N MET A 131 -32.58 31.47 -3.87
CA MET A 131 -31.35 30.72 -3.52
C MET A 131 -31.66 29.28 -3.09
N ARG A 132 -32.71 29.07 -2.31
CA ARG A 132 -33.19 27.74 -1.91
C ARG A 132 -33.70 26.94 -3.11
N TYR A 133 -34.46 27.56 -4.01
CA TYR A 133 -34.90 26.93 -5.26
C TYR A 133 -33.71 26.50 -6.11
N ASN A 134 -32.69 27.35 -6.29
CA ASN A 134 -31.49 27.03 -7.05
C ASN A 134 -30.72 25.87 -6.42
N TYR A 135 -30.67 25.81 -5.08
CA TYR A 135 -30.03 24.68 -4.38
C TYR A 135 -30.74 23.35 -4.72
N TYR A 136 -32.09 23.31 -4.67
CA TYR A 136 -32.85 22.13 -5.05
C TYR A 136 -32.62 21.75 -6.51
N ARG A 137 -32.73 22.69 -7.41
CA ARG A 137 -32.54 22.47 -8.85
C ARG A 137 -31.15 21.85 -9.15
N ASN A 138 -30.11 22.29 -8.45
CA ASN A 138 -28.74 21.88 -8.72
C ASN A 138 -28.35 20.61 -7.99
N ASN A 139 -29.05 20.17 -6.96
CA ASN A 139 -28.57 19.09 -6.07
C ASN A 139 -29.60 17.95 -5.90
N LEU A 140 -30.89 18.12 -6.20
CA LEU A 140 -31.93 17.12 -5.93
C LEU A 140 -31.68 15.78 -6.64
N THR A 141 -31.23 15.86 -7.90
CA THR A 141 -30.95 14.67 -8.73
C THR A 141 -29.49 14.30 -8.77
N LYS A 142 -28.63 15.07 -8.10
CA LYS A 142 -27.19 14.82 -8.08
C LYS A 142 -26.88 13.63 -7.19
N ARG A 143 -26.22 12.63 -7.76
CA ARG A 143 -25.74 11.50 -6.99
C ARG A 143 -24.76 11.97 -5.90
N ILE A 144 -24.96 11.50 -4.68
CA ILE A 144 -24.03 11.71 -3.57
C ILE A 144 -22.94 10.65 -3.70
N LYS A 145 -21.71 11.09 -3.86
CA LYS A 145 -20.53 10.21 -3.97
C LYS A 145 -19.91 9.96 -2.61
N GLU A 146 -19.26 8.82 -2.49
CA GLU A 146 -18.48 8.41 -1.30
C GLU A 146 -16.98 8.80 -1.42
N ASP A 147 -16.65 9.67 -2.38
CA ASP A 147 -15.28 10.17 -2.55
C ASP A 147 -14.92 11.23 -1.52
N TYR A 148 -13.69 11.19 -1.06
CA TYR A 148 -13.11 12.20 -0.17
C TYR A 148 -11.60 12.28 -0.32
N THR A 149 -11.04 13.39 0.16
CA THR A 149 -9.61 13.61 0.27
C THR A 149 -9.28 13.97 1.71
N LEU A 150 -8.34 13.23 2.30
CA LEU A 150 -7.68 13.56 3.55
C LEU A 150 -6.40 14.30 3.22
N THR A 151 -6.29 15.54 3.68
CA THR A 151 -5.10 16.37 3.53
C THR A 151 -4.48 16.62 4.88
N ALA A 152 -3.22 16.23 5.07
CA ALA A 152 -2.43 16.57 6.25
C ALA A 152 -1.46 17.71 5.94
N LYS A 153 -1.36 18.67 6.85
CA LYS A 153 -0.50 19.85 6.75
C LYS A 153 0.38 19.95 7.98
N THR A 154 1.67 20.10 7.73
CA THR A 154 2.68 20.45 8.71
C THR A 154 3.22 21.87 8.42
N SER A 155 4.18 22.37 9.19
CA SER A 155 4.80 23.68 8.95
C SER A 155 5.50 23.83 7.60
N ASN A 156 5.94 22.70 7.01
CA ASN A 156 6.78 22.70 5.82
C ASN A 156 6.26 21.80 4.68
N ARG A 157 5.16 21.08 4.89
CA ARG A 157 4.60 20.18 3.86
C ARG A 157 3.09 20.07 3.94
N VAL A 158 2.48 19.89 2.77
CA VAL A 158 1.08 19.48 2.60
C VAL A 158 1.08 18.19 1.80
N VAL A 159 0.37 17.19 2.29
CA VAL A 159 0.25 15.88 1.65
C VAL A 159 -1.20 15.42 1.70
N SER A 160 -1.67 14.77 0.65
CA SER A 160 -3.05 14.31 0.55
C SER A 160 -3.13 12.86 0.09
N ALA A 161 -4.15 12.16 0.59
CA ALA A 161 -4.59 10.88 0.08
C ALA A 161 -6.10 10.94 -0.19
N SER A 162 -6.53 10.31 -1.29
CA SER A 162 -7.93 10.34 -1.71
C SER A 162 -8.51 8.93 -1.76
N GLN A 163 -9.77 8.81 -1.33
CA GLN A 163 -10.63 7.68 -1.62
C GLN A 163 -11.54 8.06 -2.80
N VAL A 164 -11.51 7.27 -3.85
CA VAL A 164 -12.43 7.44 -4.98
C VAL A 164 -13.75 6.75 -4.71
N ASP A 165 -14.82 7.22 -5.36
CA ASP A 165 -16.17 6.64 -5.24
C ASP A 165 -16.21 5.19 -5.78
N LYS A 166 -17.02 4.34 -5.19
CA LYS A 166 -17.21 2.93 -5.60
C LYS A 166 -17.64 2.76 -7.06
N SER A 167 -18.24 3.79 -7.69
CA SER A 167 -18.61 3.74 -9.10
C SER A 167 -17.44 3.89 -10.07
N GLU A 168 -16.30 4.31 -9.59
CA GLU A 168 -15.06 4.40 -10.38
C GLU A 168 -14.37 3.01 -10.43
N LEU A 169 -15.00 2.05 -11.11
CA LEU A 169 -14.64 0.63 -11.08
C LEU A 169 -13.16 0.33 -11.36
N SER A 170 -12.53 1.10 -12.24
CA SER A 170 -11.11 0.92 -12.58
C SER A 170 -10.15 1.53 -11.56
N GLY A 171 -10.61 2.47 -10.75
CA GLY A 171 -9.79 3.20 -9.78
C GLY A 171 -10.16 2.94 -8.32
N TYR A 172 -11.26 2.19 -8.09
CA TYR A 172 -11.69 1.94 -6.73
C TYR A 172 -10.80 0.93 -6.02
N PHE A 173 -10.22 1.37 -4.93
CA PHE A 173 -9.55 0.54 -3.94
C PHE A 173 -9.93 1.09 -2.56
N LYS A 174 -10.54 0.26 -1.70
CA LYS A 174 -10.90 0.69 -0.34
C LYS A 174 -9.61 0.96 0.45
N ARG A 175 -9.48 2.19 0.90
CA ARG A 175 -8.34 2.67 1.74
C ARG A 175 -8.89 2.99 3.12
N ASP A 176 -8.89 1.99 3.98
CA ASP A 176 -9.24 2.13 5.38
C ASP A 176 -8.07 2.59 6.25
N ASN A 177 -6.84 2.45 5.75
CA ASN A 177 -5.62 2.85 6.44
C ASN A 177 -4.86 3.89 5.60
N MET A 178 -4.60 5.06 6.18
CA MET A 178 -3.88 6.14 5.49
C MET A 178 -2.68 6.59 6.32
N LEU A 179 -1.49 6.40 5.77
CA LEU A 179 -0.23 6.91 6.29
C LEU A 179 0.24 8.08 5.43
N LEU A 180 0.32 9.26 6.00
CA LEU A 180 0.71 10.50 5.31
C LEU A 180 2.06 11.00 5.84
N ASN A 181 3.07 11.07 4.96
CA ASN A 181 4.39 11.58 5.30
C ASN A 181 4.38 13.13 5.29
N GLY A 182 4.41 13.73 6.48
CA GLY A 182 4.49 15.19 6.70
C GLY A 182 5.88 15.80 6.48
N GLY A 183 6.85 14.99 6.01
CA GLY A 183 8.20 15.40 5.64
C GLY A 183 9.18 15.54 6.79
N PHE A 184 10.44 15.69 6.42
CA PHE A 184 11.56 15.96 7.34
C PHE A 184 11.62 17.43 7.77
N SER A 185 12.06 17.67 9.01
CA SER A 185 12.35 19.02 9.49
C SER A 185 13.50 19.00 10.52
N GLU A 186 14.46 19.90 10.35
CA GLU A 186 15.49 20.18 11.34
C GLU A 186 14.93 20.93 12.56
N LYS A 187 13.78 21.58 12.41
CA LYS A 187 13.11 22.35 13.47
C LYS A 187 11.97 21.56 14.07
N ALA A 188 11.77 21.72 15.36
CA ALA A 188 10.64 21.17 16.08
C ALA A 188 9.31 21.66 15.50
N ARG A 189 8.35 20.75 15.33
CA ARG A 189 6.99 21.04 14.82
C ARG A 189 6.00 20.93 15.97
N LYS A 190 5.17 21.96 16.13
CA LYS A 190 4.24 22.06 17.26
C LYS A 190 2.91 21.35 17.00
N GLN A 191 2.53 21.18 15.73
CA GLN A 191 1.24 20.60 15.37
C GLN A 191 1.22 20.00 13.98
N VAL A 192 0.27 19.07 13.79
CA VAL A 192 -0.24 18.61 12.50
C VAL A 192 -1.68 19.06 12.38
N SER A 193 -2.14 19.46 11.22
CA SER A 193 -3.57 19.68 10.98
C SER A 193 -4.04 18.85 9.80
N ILE A 194 -5.28 18.36 9.88
CA ILE A 194 -5.93 17.66 8.78
C ILE A 194 -7.16 18.40 8.28
N ASN A 195 -7.46 18.20 7.01
CA ASN A 195 -8.72 18.59 6.38
C ASN A 195 -9.33 17.37 5.69
N LEU A 196 -10.64 17.22 5.81
CA LEU A 196 -11.44 16.20 5.15
C LEU A 196 -12.43 16.87 4.20
N SER A 197 -12.38 16.56 2.91
CA SER A 197 -13.17 17.27 1.88
C SER A 197 -14.64 16.85 1.82
N GLY A 198 -14.96 15.62 2.20
CA GLY A 198 -16.32 15.08 2.16
C GLY A 198 -17.18 15.53 3.33
N LEU A 199 -18.39 16.01 3.03
CA LEU A 199 -19.40 16.28 4.07
C LEU A 199 -20.07 14.97 4.49
N GLY A 200 -19.89 14.57 5.75
CA GLY A 200 -20.39 13.28 6.24
C GLY A 200 -19.76 12.89 7.54
N THR A 201 -19.88 11.61 7.86
CA THR A 201 -19.29 10.97 9.04
C THR A 201 -18.15 10.07 8.59
N TYR A 202 -17.03 10.20 9.25
CA TYR A 202 -15.85 9.35 9.11
C TYR A 202 -15.72 8.54 10.40
N ASP A 203 -15.98 7.25 10.34
CA ASP A 203 -15.66 6.32 11.42
C ASP A 203 -14.17 5.97 11.31
N TYR A 204 -13.48 5.75 12.45
CA TYR A 204 -12.07 5.36 12.48
C TYR A 204 -11.75 4.61 13.78
N ASP A 205 -10.74 3.75 13.75
CA ASP A 205 -10.27 3.01 14.91
C ASP A 205 -9.23 3.79 15.71
N ASN A 206 -8.22 4.34 15.03
CA ASN A 206 -7.12 5.06 15.67
C ASN A 206 -6.61 6.22 14.81
N ILE A 207 -6.17 7.27 15.49
CA ILE A 207 -5.35 8.34 14.91
C ILE A 207 -4.03 8.37 15.68
N LYS A 208 -2.92 8.28 14.96
CA LYS A 208 -1.57 8.30 15.51
C LYS A 208 -0.67 9.26 14.76
N ILE A 209 0.26 9.83 15.46
CA ILE A 209 1.29 10.70 14.90
C ILE A 209 2.64 10.14 15.31
N TYR A 210 3.52 9.92 14.33
CA TYR A 210 4.84 9.36 14.59
C TYR A 210 5.94 10.34 14.18
N ALA A 211 7.00 10.38 14.95
CA ALA A 211 8.28 10.97 14.56
C ALA A 211 9.29 9.84 14.30
N VAL A 212 9.89 9.86 13.13
CA VAL A 212 10.97 8.96 12.74
C VAL A 212 12.25 9.78 12.65
N PRO A 213 13.15 9.69 13.64
CA PRO A 213 14.42 10.41 13.62
C PRO A 213 15.26 10.06 12.38
N PHE A 214 15.81 11.07 11.74
CA PHE A 214 16.71 10.88 10.61
C PHE A 214 18.12 10.70 11.15
N ASP A 215 18.52 9.45 11.34
CA ASP A 215 19.84 9.04 11.82
C ASP A 215 20.53 8.08 10.85
N ASP A 216 21.74 7.65 11.19
CA ASP A 216 22.53 6.74 10.37
C ASP A 216 22.09 5.27 10.46
N SER A 217 21.10 4.91 11.29
CA SER A 217 20.72 3.53 11.55
C SER A 217 20.26 2.83 10.28
N TYR A 218 19.38 3.47 9.52
CA TYR A 218 18.91 2.96 8.22
C TYR A 218 20.06 2.78 7.22
N THR A 219 20.94 3.76 7.12
CA THR A 219 22.12 3.69 6.23
C THR A 219 23.05 2.54 6.61
N LYS A 220 23.33 2.35 7.90
CA LYS A 220 24.11 1.23 8.42
C LYS A 220 23.46 -0.12 8.10
N ARG A 221 22.15 -0.23 8.28
CA ARG A 221 21.39 -1.44 7.94
C ARG A 221 21.48 -1.78 6.46
N MET A 222 21.27 -0.79 5.58
CA MET A 222 21.38 -1.01 4.13
C MET A 222 22.79 -1.41 3.72
N GLN A 223 23.81 -0.90 4.37
CA GLN A 223 25.19 -1.32 4.15
C GLN A 223 25.44 -2.77 4.61
N GLU A 224 24.87 -3.19 5.74
CA GLU A 224 24.93 -4.59 6.19
C GLU A 224 24.26 -5.53 5.18
N LEU A 225 23.06 -5.21 4.71
CA LEU A 225 22.37 -6.00 3.69
C LEU A 225 23.15 -6.07 2.37
N LYS A 226 23.79 -4.97 1.95
CA LYS A 226 24.66 -4.97 0.77
C LYS A 226 25.89 -5.89 0.90
N LYS A 227 26.44 -6.04 2.09
CA LYS A 227 27.53 -7.01 2.34
C LYS A 227 27.08 -8.47 2.24
N GLN A 228 25.77 -8.70 2.32
CA GLN A 228 25.13 -10.01 2.20
C GLN A 228 24.46 -10.21 0.81
N ALA A 229 24.64 -9.25 -0.09
CA ALA A 229 24.06 -9.29 -1.41
C ALA A 229 24.70 -10.36 -2.28
N ALA A 230 23.90 -10.89 -3.20
CA ALA A 230 24.39 -11.73 -4.27
C ALA A 230 25.33 -10.96 -5.20
N THR A 231 26.29 -11.67 -5.77
CA THR A 231 27.26 -11.16 -6.75
C THR A 231 27.01 -11.79 -8.13
N ASP A 232 27.71 -11.33 -9.15
CA ASP A 232 27.62 -11.86 -10.53
C ASP A 232 26.17 -11.94 -11.06
N LEU A 233 25.34 -10.96 -10.69
CA LEU A 233 23.94 -10.86 -11.11
C LEU A 233 23.87 -10.67 -12.64
N LYS A 234 23.17 -11.59 -13.32
CA LYS A 234 22.88 -11.53 -14.74
C LYS A 234 21.38 -11.68 -14.98
N PHE A 235 20.89 -10.87 -15.89
CA PHE A 235 19.48 -10.84 -16.28
C PHE A 235 19.34 -11.13 -17.75
N ASP A 236 18.36 -11.94 -18.08
CA ASP A 236 17.85 -12.13 -19.43
C ASP A 236 16.32 -12.02 -19.36
N THR A 237 15.62 -12.13 -20.48
CA THR A 237 14.17 -11.93 -20.60
C THR A 237 13.35 -12.68 -19.55
N ASN A 238 13.72 -13.94 -19.27
CA ASN A 238 13.02 -14.81 -18.32
C ASN A 238 13.96 -15.57 -17.38
N LYS A 239 15.21 -15.10 -17.26
CA LYS A 239 16.23 -15.75 -16.44
C LYS A 239 16.95 -14.76 -15.57
N VAL A 240 17.24 -15.19 -14.35
CA VAL A 240 18.12 -14.48 -13.43
C VAL A 240 19.14 -15.48 -12.93
N SER A 241 20.41 -15.13 -12.92
CA SER A 241 21.46 -15.92 -12.30
C SER A 241 22.32 -15.05 -11.39
N ALA A 242 22.83 -15.65 -10.33
CA ALA A 242 23.65 -14.96 -9.34
C ALA A 242 24.56 -15.96 -8.61
N LYS A 243 25.58 -15.44 -7.93
CA LYS A 243 26.35 -16.17 -6.93
C LYS A 243 26.07 -15.61 -5.54
N VAL A 244 25.97 -16.49 -4.56
CA VAL A 244 25.69 -16.13 -3.17
C VAL A 244 26.73 -16.80 -2.27
N SER A 245 27.31 -16.02 -1.37
CA SER A 245 28.19 -16.52 -0.32
C SER A 245 27.45 -16.46 1.01
N ALA A 246 26.87 -17.59 1.44
CA ALA A 246 26.19 -17.70 2.72
C ALA A 246 27.22 -18.00 3.85
N LYS A 247 27.32 -17.11 4.83
CA LYS A 247 28.23 -17.26 5.97
C LYS A 247 27.74 -18.30 6.97
N GLN A 248 26.46 -18.51 7.04
CA GLN A 248 25.72 -19.49 7.84
C GLN A 248 24.41 -19.81 7.15
N ASP A 249 23.68 -20.80 7.64
CA ASP A 249 22.32 -21.11 7.16
C ASP A 249 21.41 -19.91 7.31
N GLY A 250 20.50 -19.72 6.35
CA GLY A 250 19.59 -18.59 6.36
C GLY A 250 18.63 -18.61 5.18
N VAL A 251 17.94 -17.50 4.98
CA VAL A 251 16.99 -17.32 3.88
C VAL A 251 17.56 -16.38 2.84
N LEU A 252 17.62 -16.82 1.59
CA LEU A 252 17.88 -15.91 0.48
C LEU A 252 16.58 -15.17 0.17
N VAL A 253 16.60 -13.87 0.32
CA VAL A 253 15.50 -12.95 0.02
C VAL A 253 15.73 -12.32 -1.34
N THR A 254 14.72 -12.31 -2.18
CA THR A 254 14.76 -11.58 -3.44
C THR A 254 13.76 -10.42 -3.43
N THR A 255 13.90 -9.46 -4.35
CA THR A 255 12.88 -8.46 -4.65
C THR A 255 12.05 -8.83 -5.89
N ILE A 256 12.10 -10.11 -6.29
CA ILE A 256 11.30 -10.65 -7.39
C ILE A 256 9.95 -11.06 -6.81
N PRO A 257 8.80 -10.58 -7.39
CA PRO A 257 7.48 -10.93 -6.91
C PRO A 257 7.23 -12.45 -6.90
N TYR A 258 6.63 -12.93 -5.82
CA TYR A 258 6.25 -14.33 -5.68
C TYR A 258 5.03 -14.62 -6.58
N THR A 259 5.30 -15.19 -7.74
CA THR A 259 4.28 -15.59 -8.72
C THR A 259 4.50 -17.00 -9.21
N LYS A 260 3.42 -17.68 -9.61
CA LYS A 260 3.52 -18.99 -10.26
C LYS A 260 4.32 -18.88 -11.56
N GLY A 261 5.19 -19.84 -11.82
CA GLY A 261 6.00 -19.87 -13.05
C GLY A 261 7.49 -19.73 -12.82
N TRP A 262 7.92 -19.20 -11.68
CA TRP A 262 9.34 -19.21 -11.32
C TRP A 262 9.79 -20.60 -10.87
N LYS A 263 10.88 -21.08 -11.47
CA LYS A 263 11.62 -22.29 -11.05
C LYS A 263 13.00 -21.85 -10.61
N VAL A 264 13.39 -22.28 -9.42
CA VAL A 264 14.67 -21.91 -8.82
C VAL A 264 15.55 -23.14 -8.69
N LYS A 265 16.79 -23.01 -9.09
CA LYS A 265 17.84 -24.01 -8.89
C LYS A 265 18.97 -23.39 -8.07
N VAL A 266 19.46 -24.17 -7.12
CA VAL A 266 20.67 -23.92 -6.34
C VAL A 266 21.66 -25.01 -6.69
N ASP A 267 22.82 -24.64 -7.20
CA ASP A 267 23.89 -25.55 -7.63
C ASP A 267 23.38 -26.65 -8.60
N GLY A 268 22.47 -26.24 -9.52
CA GLY A 268 21.86 -27.12 -10.52
C GLY A 268 20.66 -27.94 -10.00
N LYS A 269 20.36 -27.97 -8.71
CA LYS A 269 19.24 -28.73 -8.12
C LYS A 269 18.05 -27.82 -7.88
N GLU A 270 16.86 -28.27 -8.25
CA GLU A 270 15.62 -27.53 -8.01
C GLU A 270 15.31 -27.45 -6.51
N VAL A 271 14.93 -26.25 -6.04
CA VAL A 271 14.58 -25.99 -4.64
C VAL A 271 13.17 -25.44 -4.54
N SER A 272 12.53 -25.73 -3.40
CA SER A 272 11.22 -25.14 -3.08
C SER A 272 11.40 -23.66 -2.73
N THR A 273 10.48 -22.85 -3.23
CA THR A 273 10.43 -21.41 -2.93
C THR A 273 9.25 -21.10 -2.01
N GLU A 274 9.42 -20.11 -1.18
CA GLU A 274 8.39 -19.58 -0.28
C GLU A 274 8.16 -18.09 -0.51
N LYS A 275 7.04 -17.59 -0.04
CA LYS A 275 6.73 -16.17 -0.09
C LYS A 275 7.34 -15.49 1.14
N VAL A 276 8.35 -14.65 0.91
CA VAL A 276 9.01 -13.85 1.94
C VAL A 276 8.65 -12.37 1.84
N ASN A 277 8.83 -11.64 2.93
CA ASN A 277 8.61 -10.18 2.97
C ASN A 277 7.28 -9.78 2.34
N THR A 278 6.23 -10.54 2.67
CA THR A 278 4.84 -10.34 2.22
C THR A 278 4.55 -10.57 0.73
N GLY A 279 5.53 -10.56 -0.16
CA GLY A 279 5.24 -10.64 -1.60
C GLY A 279 6.37 -11.09 -2.52
N PHE A 280 7.53 -11.44 -1.98
CA PHE A 280 8.71 -11.77 -2.79
C PHE A 280 9.09 -13.25 -2.71
N ILE A 281 9.91 -13.70 -3.65
CA ILE A 281 10.45 -15.06 -3.64
C ILE A 281 11.60 -15.13 -2.65
N GLY A 282 11.56 -16.13 -1.78
CA GLY A 282 12.68 -16.54 -0.94
C GLY A 282 12.82 -18.05 -0.87
N PHE A 283 13.93 -18.53 -0.37
CA PHE A 283 14.23 -19.93 -0.11
C PHE A 283 15.39 -20.08 0.82
N SER A 284 15.39 -21.18 1.56
CA SER A 284 16.48 -21.51 2.50
C SER A 284 17.75 -21.87 1.77
N LEU A 285 18.89 -21.41 2.28
CA LEU A 285 20.24 -21.77 1.84
C LEU A 285 21.09 -22.17 3.02
N ASP A 286 21.82 -23.26 2.86
CA ASP A 286 22.85 -23.67 3.81
C ASP A 286 24.09 -22.75 3.72
N LYS A 287 24.97 -22.85 4.68
CA LYS A 287 26.27 -22.17 4.63
C LYS A 287 27.09 -22.65 3.45
N GLY A 288 27.62 -21.73 2.64
CA GLY A 288 28.48 -22.09 1.51
C GLY A 288 28.48 -21.05 0.39
N LEU A 289 29.14 -21.45 -0.70
CA LEU A 289 29.10 -20.70 -1.98
C LEU A 289 28.09 -21.39 -2.89
N HIS A 290 27.11 -20.65 -3.36
CA HIS A 290 26.01 -21.18 -4.17
C HIS A 290 25.89 -20.44 -5.50
N THR A 291 25.53 -21.19 -6.54
CA THR A 291 25.08 -20.64 -7.81
C THR A 291 23.56 -20.73 -7.89
N ILE A 292 22.92 -19.58 -8.07
CA ILE A 292 21.47 -19.45 -8.14
C ILE A 292 21.05 -19.26 -9.60
N GLU A 293 20.09 -20.05 -10.05
CA GLU A 293 19.45 -19.91 -11.35
C GLU A 293 17.95 -19.85 -11.18
N MET A 294 17.33 -18.78 -11.67
CA MET A 294 15.88 -18.58 -11.65
C MET A 294 15.39 -18.49 -13.08
N ASN A 295 14.40 -19.31 -13.45
CA ASN A 295 13.79 -19.30 -14.76
C ASN A 295 12.29 -19.09 -14.63
N TYR A 296 11.73 -18.18 -15.42
CA TYR A 296 10.30 -17.93 -15.46
C TYR A 296 9.67 -18.61 -16.68
N GLU A 297 8.67 -19.45 -16.47
CA GLU A 297 7.79 -20.00 -17.49
C GLU A 297 6.37 -19.52 -17.24
N THR A 298 5.78 -18.83 -18.22
CA THR A 298 4.37 -18.38 -18.10
C THR A 298 3.46 -19.58 -17.84
N PRO A 299 2.71 -19.59 -16.72
CA PRO A 299 1.79 -20.67 -16.41
C PRO A 299 0.79 -20.90 -17.55
N MET A 300 0.50 -22.17 -17.84
CA MET A 300 -0.45 -22.61 -18.90
C MET A 300 -0.07 -22.25 -20.34
N LEU A 301 1.06 -21.58 -20.60
CA LEU A 301 1.46 -21.20 -21.96
C LEU A 301 1.54 -22.41 -22.89
N LYS A 302 2.22 -23.48 -22.46
CA LYS A 302 2.36 -24.73 -23.25
C LYS A 302 1.01 -25.37 -23.51
N ALA A 303 0.14 -25.45 -22.50
CA ALA A 303 -1.22 -25.98 -22.65
C ALA A 303 -2.07 -25.13 -23.60
N GLY A 304 -1.97 -23.79 -23.50
CA GLY A 304 -2.67 -22.88 -24.41
C GLY A 304 -2.18 -23.01 -25.86
N MET A 305 -0.89 -23.16 -26.06
CA MET A 305 -0.33 -23.43 -27.41
C MET A 305 -0.84 -24.73 -28.03
N VAL A 306 -0.90 -25.82 -27.25
CA VAL A 306 -1.46 -27.11 -27.70
C VAL A 306 -2.96 -26.96 -28.02
N ALA A 307 -3.74 -26.35 -27.15
CA ALA A 307 -5.16 -26.11 -27.38
C ALA A 307 -5.42 -25.27 -28.64
N SER A 308 -4.63 -24.21 -28.84
CA SER A 308 -4.71 -23.37 -30.03
C SER A 308 -4.36 -24.15 -31.31
N GLY A 309 -3.30 -24.97 -31.26
CA GLY A 309 -2.93 -25.84 -32.37
C GLY A 309 -4.04 -26.81 -32.75
N LEU A 310 -4.65 -27.47 -31.76
CA LEU A 310 -5.81 -28.33 -31.98
C LEU A 310 -7.01 -27.60 -32.59
N GLY A 311 -7.27 -26.37 -32.11
CA GLY A 311 -8.33 -25.52 -32.66
C GLY A 311 -8.11 -25.18 -34.13
N VAL A 312 -6.88 -24.86 -34.55
CA VAL A 312 -6.51 -24.59 -35.94
C VAL A 312 -6.73 -25.85 -36.81
N ILE A 313 -6.30 -27.02 -36.33
CA ILE A 313 -6.48 -28.29 -37.05
C ILE A 313 -7.96 -28.61 -37.23
N LEU A 314 -8.77 -28.48 -36.18
CA LEU A 314 -10.23 -28.69 -36.26
C LEU A 314 -10.88 -27.73 -37.25
N PHE A 315 -10.52 -26.47 -37.22
CA PHE A 315 -11.07 -25.48 -38.14
C PHE A 315 -10.71 -25.78 -39.60
N ALA A 316 -9.44 -26.15 -39.86
CA ALA A 316 -9.02 -26.58 -41.18
C ALA A 316 -9.79 -27.83 -41.67
N GLY A 317 -9.99 -28.81 -40.76
CA GLY A 317 -10.81 -29.99 -41.03
C GLY A 317 -12.27 -29.69 -41.41
N ILE A 318 -12.91 -28.77 -40.73
CA ILE A 318 -14.25 -28.28 -41.04
C ILE A 318 -14.30 -27.66 -42.44
N ILE A 319 -13.33 -26.83 -42.79
CA ILE A 319 -13.24 -26.19 -44.13
C ILE A 319 -13.12 -27.26 -45.20
N VAL A 320 -12.23 -28.24 -45.00
CA VAL A 320 -12.04 -29.34 -45.97
C VAL A 320 -13.33 -30.14 -46.17
N VAL A 321 -13.98 -30.55 -45.06
CA VAL A 321 -15.27 -31.28 -45.11
C VAL A 321 -16.36 -30.44 -45.81
N TYR A 322 -16.42 -29.14 -45.53
CA TYR A 322 -17.36 -28.22 -46.19
C TYR A 322 -17.14 -28.20 -47.69
N HIS A 323 -15.88 -28.06 -48.14
CA HIS A 323 -15.55 -28.04 -49.59
C HIS A 323 -15.81 -29.39 -50.27
N LEU A 324 -15.52 -30.48 -49.61
CA LEU A 324 -15.81 -31.83 -50.14
C LEU A 324 -17.31 -32.06 -50.31
N ARG A 325 -18.13 -31.69 -49.31
CA ARG A 325 -19.58 -31.76 -49.42
C ARG A 325 -20.14 -30.88 -50.54
N LYS A 326 -19.64 -29.65 -50.67
CA LYS A 326 -20.08 -28.71 -51.71
C LYS A 326 -19.75 -29.24 -53.12
N ARG A 327 -18.63 -29.94 -53.32
CA ARG A 327 -18.27 -30.61 -54.58
C ARG A 327 -19.21 -31.76 -54.89
N LYS A 328 -19.56 -32.63 -53.95
CA LYS A 328 -20.52 -33.71 -54.13
C LYS A 328 -21.92 -33.23 -54.58
N ASN A 329 -22.43 -32.14 -54.00
CA ASN A 329 -23.72 -31.57 -54.33
C ASN A 329 -23.73 -30.83 -55.68
N LYS A 330 -22.62 -30.61 -56.37
CA LYS A 330 -22.56 -30.06 -57.72
C LYS A 330 -22.46 -31.09 -58.81
N THR A 331 -22.30 -32.40 -58.45
CA THR A 331 -22.12 -33.53 -59.39
C THR A 331 -23.37 -34.41 -59.42
N GLN A 332 -24.44 -34.06 -58.70
CA GLN A 332 -25.83 -34.50 -58.87
C GLN A 332 -26.67 -33.41 -59.54
#